data_7a4a757ccafa69a7938969180c142555
#
_entry.id   7a4a757ccafa69a7938969180c142555
#
_cell.length_a   1.000
_cell.length_b   1.000
_cell.length_c   1.000
_cell.angle_alpha   90.00
_cell.angle_beta   90.00
_cell.angle_gamma   90.00
#
_symmetry.space_group_name_H-M   'P 1'
#
loop_
_entity.id
_entity.type
_entity.pdbx_description
1 polymer ?
#
loop_
_entity_poly.entity_id
_entity_poly.type
_entity_poly.pdbx_seq_one_letter_code
_entity_poly.pdbx_strand_id
1 'polypeptide(L)'
;MNYYRSIDYIGLILNPIIFISLILYLTLNFSSTGTEVEKSLYVHIIFSLAAYGFLMLAGMQAFILKYQINSVKNIHNSSILNSFPPIEEMGNIMHKLIIVGFVLLTLSLLSGLPYTTIRVDIDIEQKILFSIIAWITFLYLIVKKSYYGIKDIAAANMTIGGLIFLLLSYLGTKLLIN
;
A
#
# COMPACT_ATOMS: atom_id res chain seq x y z
N MET A 1 -19.43 26.49 -11.42
CA MET A 1 -18.61 25.40 -11.98
C MET A 1 -17.81 24.65 -10.90
N ASN A 2 -18.42 24.39 -9.72
CA ASN A 2 -17.76 23.76 -8.54
C ASN A 2 -18.29 22.37 -8.20
N TYR A 3 -19.15 21.79 -9.05
CA TYR A 3 -19.82 20.52 -8.74
C TYR A 3 -18.91 19.29 -8.94
N TYR A 4 -17.97 19.35 -9.87
CA TYR A 4 -17.04 18.23 -10.17
C TYR A 4 -15.96 18.04 -9.12
N ARG A 5 -15.60 19.06 -8.35
CA ARG A 5 -14.53 19.00 -7.33
C ARG A 5 -14.91 18.21 -6.08
N SER A 6 -16.22 18.09 -5.79
CA SER A 6 -16.70 17.32 -4.62
C SER A 6 -16.82 15.81 -4.89
N ILE A 7 -16.91 15.38 -6.14
CA ILE A 7 -17.04 13.97 -6.51
C ILE A 7 -15.72 13.22 -6.32
N ASP A 8 -14.59 13.86 -6.61
CA ASP A 8 -13.25 13.25 -6.46
C ASP A 8 -12.90 12.95 -4.99
N TYR A 9 -13.31 13.83 -4.06
CA TYR A 9 -13.12 13.59 -2.63
C TYR A 9 -14.03 12.47 -2.09
N ILE A 10 -15.24 12.33 -2.64
CA ILE A 10 -16.16 11.27 -2.27
C ILE A 10 -15.61 9.90 -2.67
N GLY A 11 -15.01 9.76 -3.87
CA GLY A 11 -14.35 8.53 -4.31
C GLY A 11 -13.18 8.13 -3.40
N LEU A 12 -12.39 9.10 -2.94
CA LEU A 12 -11.25 8.86 -2.06
C LEU A 12 -11.66 8.34 -0.68
N ILE A 13 -12.86 8.70 -0.21
CA ILE A 13 -13.44 8.22 1.06
C ILE A 13 -14.23 6.93 0.84
N LEU A 14 -15.00 6.83 -0.24
CA LEU A 14 -15.86 5.67 -0.50
C LEU A 14 -15.06 4.41 -0.87
N ASN A 15 -13.97 4.52 -1.64
CA ASN A 15 -13.18 3.36 -2.04
C ASN A 15 -12.61 2.57 -0.85
N PRO A 16 -11.97 3.18 0.16
CA PRO A 16 -11.53 2.45 1.35
C PRO A 16 -12.70 1.89 2.16
N ILE A 17 -13.85 2.56 2.20
CA ILE A 17 -15.05 2.06 2.91
C ILE A 17 -15.61 0.83 2.19
N ILE A 18 -15.73 0.87 0.86
CA ILE A 18 -16.16 -0.28 0.05
C ILE A 18 -15.19 -1.45 0.23
N PHE A 19 -13.88 -1.17 0.23
CA PHE A 19 -12.85 -2.18 0.42
C PHE A 19 -12.91 -2.80 1.81
N ILE A 20 -13.09 -1.99 2.86
CA ILE A 20 -13.27 -2.46 4.25
C ILE A 20 -14.57 -3.26 4.37
N SER A 21 -15.68 -2.80 3.75
CA SER A 21 -16.95 -3.52 3.80
C SER A 21 -16.89 -4.86 3.06
N LEU A 22 -16.14 -4.95 1.96
CA LEU A 22 -15.90 -6.20 1.24
C LEU A 22 -15.10 -7.18 2.10
N ILE A 23 -14.05 -6.70 2.78
CA ILE A 23 -13.28 -7.51 3.74
C ILE A 23 -14.19 -8.01 4.86
N LEU A 24 -14.99 -7.12 5.45
CA LEU A 24 -15.92 -7.46 6.53
C LEU A 24 -16.96 -8.49 6.06
N TYR A 25 -17.52 -8.33 4.87
CA TYR A 25 -18.44 -9.30 4.27
C TYR A 25 -17.80 -10.68 4.12
N LEU A 26 -16.57 -10.73 3.59
CA LEU A 26 -15.82 -11.99 3.44
C LEU A 26 -15.54 -12.66 4.79
N THR A 27 -15.29 -11.87 5.86
CA THR A 27 -15.03 -12.41 7.19
C THR A 27 -16.29 -12.89 7.91
N LEU A 28 -17.41 -12.19 7.77
CA LEU A 28 -18.67 -12.55 8.46
C LEU A 28 -19.33 -13.79 7.86
N ASN A 29 -19.13 -14.04 6.56
CA ASN A 29 -19.64 -15.26 5.91
C ASN A 29 -18.76 -16.49 6.14
N PHE A 30 -17.65 -16.32 6.84
CA PHE A 30 -16.75 -17.44 7.14
C PHE A 30 -17.19 -18.18 8.41
N SER A 31 -17.60 -19.43 8.25
CA SER A 31 -18.08 -20.30 9.32
C SER A 31 -16.99 -20.55 10.37
N SER A 32 -17.33 -20.42 11.64
CA SER A 32 -16.44 -20.47 12.81
C SER A 32 -15.90 -21.87 13.19
N THR A 33 -15.92 -22.81 12.26
CA THR A 33 -15.57 -24.24 12.51
C THR A 33 -14.13 -24.63 12.15
N GLY A 34 -13.29 -23.66 11.74
CA GLY A 34 -11.92 -23.93 11.32
C GLY A 34 -10.94 -24.16 12.49
N THR A 35 -9.83 -24.85 12.20
CA THR A 35 -8.68 -25.03 13.12
C THR A 35 -8.05 -23.66 13.45
N GLU A 36 -7.25 -23.57 14.54
CA GLU A 36 -6.55 -22.32 14.91
C GLU A 36 -5.62 -21.82 13.79
N VAL A 37 -5.02 -22.73 13.03
CA VAL A 37 -4.17 -22.42 11.87
C VAL A 37 -4.99 -21.78 10.75
N GLU A 38 -6.18 -22.31 10.48
CA GLU A 38 -7.08 -21.75 9.47
C GLU A 38 -7.53 -20.32 9.87
N LYS A 39 -7.86 -20.12 11.14
CA LYS A 39 -8.22 -18.78 11.65
C LYS A 39 -7.07 -17.77 11.47
N SER A 40 -5.83 -18.17 11.78
CA SER A 40 -4.64 -17.33 11.60
C SER A 40 -4.43 -16.99 10.12
N LEU A 41 -4.65 -17.94 9.21
CA LEU A 41 -4.54 -17.72 7.77
C LEU A 41 -5.59 -16.70 7.27
N TYR A 42 -6.83 -16.77 7.76
CA TYR A 42 -7.87 -15.80 7.40
C TYR A 42 -7.52 -14.39 7.86
N VAL A 43 -7.07 -14.25 9.11
CA VAL A 43 -6.62 -12.96 9.65
C VAL A 43 -5.47 -12.40 8.80
N HIS A 44 -4.51 -13.25 8.42
CA HIS A 44 -3.41 -12.87 7.53
C HIS A 44 -3.91 -12.37 6.17
N ILE A 45 -4.85 -13.09 5.54
CA ILE A 45 -5.40 -12.71 4.22
C ILE A 45 -6.09 -11.34 4.30
N ILE A 46 -6.87 -11.09 5.34
CA ILE A 46 -7.58 -9.82 5.52
C ILE A 46 -6.59 -8.66 5.67
N PHE A 47 -5.63 -8.79 6.59
CA PHE A 47 -4.65 -7.73 6.82
C PHE A 47 -3.75 -7.52 5.60
N SER A 48 -3.36 -8.58 4.90
CA SER A 48 -2.55 -8.46 3.69
C SER A 48 -3.30 -7.74 2.58
N LEU A 49 -4.55 -8.12 2.32
CA LEU A 49 -5.37 -7.48 1.29
C LEU A 49 -5.59 -5.99 1.60
N ALA A 50 -5.89 -5.65 2.86
CA ALA A 50 -6.01 -4.26 3.29
C ALA A 50 -4.69 -3.49 3.14
N ALA A 51 -3.57 -4.07 3.57
CA ALA A 51 -2.25 -3.47 3.43
C ALA A 51 -1.91 -3.18 1.96
N TYR A 52 -2.12 -4.16 1.07
CA TYR A 52 -1.93 -3.97 -0.37
C TYR A 52 -2.79 -2.84 -0.91
N GLY A 53 -4.06 -2.75 -0.52
CA GLY A 53 -4.96 -1.67 -0.95
C GLY A 53 -4.43 -0.29 -0.58
N PHE A 54 -4.07 -0.06 0.68
CA PHE A 54 -3.55 1.24 1.13
C PHE A 54 -2.19 1.57 0.52
N LEU A 55 -1.28 0.60 0.41
CA LEU A 55 0.04 0.83 -0.19
C LEU A 55 -0.04 1.02 -1.70
N MET A 56 -0.99 0.39 -2.39
CA MET A 56 -1.29 0.63 -3.79
C MET A 56 -1.80 2.06 -4.03
N LEU A 57 -2.73 2.54 -3.19
CA LEU A 57 -3.18 3.93 -3.22
C LEU A 57 -2.03 4.91 -2.96
N ALA A 58 -1.16 4.61 -2.00
CA ALA A 58 0.05 5.41 -1.74
C ALA A 58 0.98 5.43 -2.96
N GLY A 59 1.16 4.30 -3.65
CA GLY A 59 1.94 4.20 -4.87
C GLY A 59 1.34 5.02 -6.02
N MET A 60 0.02 4.94 -6.23
CA MET A 60 -0.66 5.79 -7.23
C MET A 60 -0.47 7.26 -6.92
N GLN A 61 -0.64 7.66 -5.65
CA GLN A 61 -0.39 9.03 -5.19
C GLN A 61 1.06 9.45 -5.42
N ALA A 62 2.04 8.56 -5.21
CA ALA A 62 3.45 8.80 -5.48
C ALA A 62 3.73 9.05 -6.97
N PHE A 63 3.08 8.31 -7.88
CA PHE A 63 3.19 8.54 -9.32
C PHE A 63 2.65 9.91 -9.71
N ILE A 64 1.46 10.28 -9.22
CA ILE A 64 0.84 11.58 -9.50
C ILE A 64 1.73 12.71 -8.97
N LEU A 65 2.20 12.59 -7.73
CA LEU A 65 3.10 13.56 -7.09
C LEU A 65 4.39 13.75 -7.89
N LYS A 66 5.02 12.66 -8.33
CA LYS A 66 6.23 12.69 -9.15
C LYS A 66 5.97 13.37 -10.50
N TYR A 67 4.84 13.07 -11.13
CA TYR A 67 4.43 13.71 -12.38
C TYR A 67 4.26 15.23 -12.19
N GLN A 68 3.56 15.65 -11.13
CA GLN A 68 3.34 17.05 -10.81
C GLN A 68 4.67 17.80 -10.58
N ILE A 69 5.57 17.24 -9.75
CA ILE A 69 6.88 17.85 -9.48
C ILE A 69 7.70 18.03 -10.76
N ASN A 70 7.69 17.02 -11.64
CA ASN A 70 8.43 17.10 -12.91
C ASN A 70 7.79 18.10 -13.88
N SER A 71 6.47 18.21 -13.91
CA SER A 71 5.75 19.17 -14.76
C SER A 71 5.99 20.62 -14.32
N VAL A 72 6.06 20.87 -13.01
CA VAL A 72 6.43 22.21 -12.47
C VAL A 72 7.85 22.59 -12.86
N LYS A 73 8.79 21.64 -12.86
CA LYS A 73 10.19 21.92 -13.27
C LYS A 73 10.34 22.28 -14.75
N ASN A 74 9.52 21.70 -15.60
CA ASN A 74 9.67 21.82 -17.05
C ASN A 74 8.82 22.94 -17.67
N ILE A 75 8.13 23.78 -16.88
CA ILE A 75 7.33 24.96 -17.31
C ILE A 75 6.34 24.66 -18.47
N HIS A 76 6.01 23.42 -18.71
CA HIS A 76 5.22 22.97 -19.86
C HIS A 76 3.82 22.52 -19.42
N ASN A 77 2.81 23.34 -19.49
CA ASN A 77 1.38 23.12 -19.16
C ASN A 77 0.93 23.64 -17.79
N SER A 78 0.86 24.94 -17.66
CA SER A 78 0.31 25.62 -16.47
C SER A 78 -1.19 25.36 -16.21
N SER A 79 -1.97 24.98 -17.22
CA SER A 79 -3.42 24.79 -17.08
C SER A 79 -3.80 23.48 -16.34
N ILE A 80 -3.04 22.41 -16.51
CA ILE A 80 -3.28 21.14 -15.81
C ILE A 80 -2.82 21.22 -14.34
N LEU A 81 -1.74 21.97 -14.08
CA LEU A 81 -1.18 22.13 -12.73
C LEU A 81 -2.14 22.85 -11.76
N ASN A 82 -2.96 23.78 -12.27
CA ASN A 82 -3.95 24.50 -11.47
C ASN A 82 -5.11 23.62 -10.96
N SER A 83 -5.24 22.40 -11.47
CA SER A 83 -6.28 21.44 -11.07
C SER A 83 -5.82 20.50 -9.96
N PHE A 84 -4.50 20.41 -9.69
CA PHE A 84 -3.96 19.55 -8.63
C PHE A 84 -3.84 20.29 -7.29
N PRO A 85 -4.01 19.58 -6.16
CA PRO A 85 -3.69 20.12 -4.84
C PRO A 85 -2.21 20.52 -4.72
N PRO A 86 -1.83 21.34 -3.73
CA PRO A 86 -0.43 21.67 -3.47
C PRO A 86 0.42 20.41 -3.28
N ILE A 87 1.67 20.44 -3.78
CA ILE A 87 2.62 19.32 -3.72
C ILE A 87 2.78 18.81 -2.28
N GLU A 88 2.86 19.72 -1.32
CA GLU A 88 3.00 19.40 0.09
C GLU A 88 1.79 18.61 0.63
N GLU A 89 0.58 19.00 0.26
CA GLU A 89 -0.65 18.33 0.67
C GLU A 89 -0.69 16.91 0.09
N MET A 90 -0.34 16.76 -1.19
CA MET A 90 -0.24 15.45 -1.84
C MET A 90 0.82 14.55 -1.17
N GLY A 91 1.97 15.11 -0.80
CA GLY A 91 3.01 14.41 -0.06
C GLY A 91 2.57 13.95 1.33
N ASN A 92 1.76 14.76 2.01
CA ASN A 92 1.20 14.43 3.33
C ASN A 92 0.12 13.34 3.24
N ILE A 93 -0.75 13.38 2.22
CA ILE A 93 -1.75 12.33 1.97
C ILE A 93 -1.03 11.00 1.70
N MET A 94 -0.04 10.99 0.79
CA MET A 94 0.78 9.82 0.50
C MET A 94 1.39 9.23 1.78
N HIS A 95 1.97 10.06 2.63
CA HIS A 95 2.60 9.63 3.88
C HIS A 95 1.61 8.99 4.86
N LYS A 96 0.41 9.57 5.01
CA LYS A 96 -0.66 8.98 5.83
C LYS A 96 -1.09 7.60 5.32
N LEU A 97 -1.25 7.44 4.00
CA LEU A 97 -1.58 6.16 3.38
C LEU A 97 -0.48 5.11 3.63
N ILE A 98 0.79 5.52 3.57
CA ILE A 98 1.93 4.64 3.86
C ILE A 98 1.91 4.18 5.31
N ILE A 99 1.65 5.07 6.27
CA ILE A 99 1.60 4.70 7.69
C ILE A 99 0.50 3.66 7.94
N VAL A 100 -0.72 3.91 7.44
CA VAL A 100 -1.83 2.96 7.59
C VAL A 100 -1.50 1.62 6.93
N GLY A 101 -1.03 1.65 5.69
CA GLY A 101 -0.64 0.45 4.96
C GLY A 101 0.49 -0.32 5.64
N PHE A 102 1.47 0.37 6.21
CA PHE A 102 2.59 -0.22 6.95
C PHE A 102 2.14 -0.92 8.24
N VAL A 103 1.23 -0.32 9.01
CA VAL A 103 0.66 -0.95 10.21
C VAL A 103 -0.08 -2.23 9.83
N LEU A 104 -0.90 -2.19 8.79
CA LEU A 104 -1.63 -3.36 8.29
C LEU A 104 -0.68 -4.44 7.75
N LEU A 105 0.40 -4.05 7.04
CA LEU A 105 1.44 -4.96 6.57
C LEU A 105 2.15 -5.64 7.74
N THR A 106 2.44 -4.90 8.81
CA THR A 106 3.05 -5.46 10.03
C THR A 106 2.12 -6.49 10.68
N LEU A 107 0.83 -6.17 10.82
CA LEU A 107 -0.16 -7.11 11.35
C LEU A 107 -0.32 -8.34 10.46
N SER A 108 -0.26 -8.16 9.14
CA SER A 108 -0.26 -9.27 8.18
C SER A 108 0.94 -10.18 8.37
N LEU A 109 2.15 -9.64 8.44
CA LEU A 109 3.36 -10.43 8.65
C LEU A 109 3.31 -11.21 9.97
N LEU A 110 2.89 -10.59 11.07
CA LEU A 110 2.77 -11.24 12.36
C LEU A 110 1.73 -12.36 12.35
N SER A 111 0.57 -12.13 11.74
CA SER A 111 -0.49 -13.16 11.66
C SER A 111 -0.12 -14.32 10.72
N GLY A 112 0.78 -14.12 9.78
CA GLY A 112 1.27 -15.16 8.87
C GLY A 112 2.30 -16.11 9.46
N LEU A 113 3.00 -15.73 10.54
CA LEU A 113 4.07 -16.55 11.16
C LEU A 113 3.66 -17.97 11.52
N PRO A 114 2.50 -18.23 12.17
CA PRO A 114 2.11 -19.59 12.52
C PRO A 114 1.94 -20.50 11.29
N TYR A 115 1.54 -19.94 10.15
CA TYR A 115 1.36 -20.71 8.92
C TYR A 115 2.68 -21.13 8.28
N THR A 116 3.71 -20.28 8.36
CA THR A 116 5.02 -20.54 7.75
C THR A 116 5.80 -21.66 8.46
N THR A 117 5.53 -21.90 9.75
CA THR A 117 6.17 -23.00 10.51
C THR A 117 5.66 -24.38 10.13
N ILE A 118 4.49 -24.46 9.49
CA ILE A 118 3.82 -25.73 9.15
C ILE A 118 4.09 -26.14 7.70
N ARG A 119 4.27 -25.18 6.80
CA ARG A 119 4.58 -25.41 5.38
C ARG A 119 5.78 -24.57 4.96
N VAL A 120 6.91 -25.24 4.75
CA VAL A 120 8.13 -24.65 4.22
C VAL A 120 8.25 -25.10 2.76
N ASP A 121 7.62 -24.33 1.85
CA ASP A 121 7.81 -24.50 0.41
C ASP A 121 8.68 -23.33 -0.09
N ILE A 122 9.53 -23.58 -1.08
CA ILE A 122 10.46 -22.56 -1.67
C ILE A 122 9.71 -21.30 -2.10
N ASP A 123 8.48 -21.46 -2.57
CA ASP A 123 7.61 -20.34 -2.99
C ASP A 123 7.21 -19.43 -1.84
N ILE A 124 7.07 -19.97 -0.65
CA ILE A 124 6.72 -19.23 0.57
C ILE A 124 7.92 -18.41 1.03
N GLU A 125 9.12 -18.93 0.95
CA GLU A 125 10.35 -18.26 1.35
C GLU A 125 10.60 -16.99 0.50
N GLN A 126 10.41 -17.07 -0.81
CA GLN A 126 10.55 -15.91 -1.71
C GLN A 126 9.52 -14.82 -1.41
N LYS A 127 8.25 -15.18 -1.16
CA LYS A 127 7.21 -14.22 -0.77
C LYS A 127 7.56 -13.49 0.51
N ILE A 128 8.02 -14.22 1.52
CA ILE A 128 8.42 -13.66 2.80
C ILE A 128 9.58 -12.68 2.61
N LEU A 129 10.60 -13.09 1.84
CA LEU A 129 11.77 -12.25 1.58
C LEU A 129 11.39 -10.91 0.94
N PHE A 130 10.61 -10.92 -0.14
CA PHE A 130 10.18 -9.69 -0.80
C PHE A 130 9.26 -8.84 0.08
N SER A 131 8.41 -9.46 0.89
CA SER A 131 7.55 -8.74 1.86
C SER A 131 8.37 -8.07 2.96
N ILE A 132 9.43 -8.71 3.45
CA ILE A 132 10.34 -8.13 4.44
C ILE A 132 11.13 -6.97 3.83
N ILE A 133 11.62 -7.11 2.60
CA ILE A 133 12.32 -6.01 1.91
C ILE A 133 11.38 -4.79 1.74
N ALA A 134 10.14 -5.03 1.32
CA ALA A 134 9.13 -3.98 1.22
C ALA A 134 8.87 -3.34 2.60
N TRP A 135 8.72 -4.14 3.65
CA TRP A 135 8.50 -3.67 5.02
C TRP A 135 9.65 -2.78 5.50
N ILE A 136 10.91 -3.19 5.30
CA ILE A 136 12.10 -2.41 5.64
C ILE A 136 12.11 -1.09 4.85
N THR A 137 11.75 -1.12 3.57
CA THR A 137 11.70 0.08 2.72
C THR A 137 10.69 1.09 3.24
N PHE A 138 9.48 0.65 3.60
CA PHE A 138 8.44 1.52 4.15
C PHE A 138 8.79 2.01 5.56
N LEU A 139 9.38 1.16 6.41
CA LEU A 139 9.86 1.56 7.73
C LEU A 139 10.89 2.68 7.61
N TYR A 140 11.90 2.49 6.76
CA TYR A 140 12.95 3.49 6.51
C TYR A 140 12.34 4.81 6.00
N LEU A 141 11.39 4.73 5.09
CA LEU A 141 10.70 5.91 4.56
C LEU A 141 9.94 6.68 5.64
N ILE A 142 9.18 5.97 6.49
CA ILE A 142 8.40 6.57 7.59
C ILE A 142 9.34 7.27 8.57
N VAL A 143 10.38 6.56 9.02
CA VAL A 143 11.36 7.11 9.97
C VAL A 143 12.05 8.33 9.37
N LYS A 144 12.54 8.21 8.15
CA LYS A 144 13.28 9.30 7.49
C LYS A 144 12.41 10.53 7.23
N LYS A 145 11.13 10.34 6.86
CA LYS A 145 10.22 11.48 6.65
C LYS A 145 9.83 12.13 7.98
N SER A 146 9.60 11.35 9.04
CA SER A 146 9.15 11.86 10.34
C SER A 146 10.26 12.58 11.12
N TYR A 147 11.51 12.09 11.09
CA TYR A 147 12.60 12.60 11.93
C TYR A 147 13.57 13.53 11.20
N TYR A 148 13.85 13.28 9.94
CA TYR A 148 14.90 14.00 9.20
C TYR A 148 14.35 14.91 8.10
N GLY A 149 13.10 14.77 7.74
CA GLY A 149 12.53 15.44 6.58
C GLY A 149 13.16 14.93 5.28
N ILE A 150 12.36 14.45 4.36
CA ILE A 150 12.81 13.99 3.04
C ILE A 150 12.08 14.78 1.96
N LYS A 151 12.78 15.11 0.86
CA LYS A 151 12.15 15.75 -0.30
C LYS A 151 11.04 14.86 -0.84
N ASP A 152 9.90 15.42 -1.20
CA ASP A 152 8.72 14.67 -1.64
C ASP A 152 9.01 13.78 -2.87
N ILE A 153 9.87 14.22 -3.78
CA ILE A 153 10.28 13.39 -4.93
C ILE A 153 11.07 12.13 -4.49
N ALA A 154 11.90 12.24 -3.47
CA ALA A 154 12.65 11.08 -2.96
C ALA A 154 11.71 10.14 -2.21
N ALA A 155 10.76 10.68 -1.42
CA ALA A 155 9.72 9.90 -0.76
C ALA A 155 8.86 9.14 -1.79
N ALA A 156 8.44 9.81 -2.87
CA ALA A 156 7.67 9.19 -3.95
C ALA A 156 8.45 8.05 -4.62
N ASN A 157 9.74 8.23 -4.92
CA ASN A 157 10.56 7.19 -5.52
C ASN A 157 10.70 5.96 -4.60
N MET A 158 10.88 6.17 -3.30
CA MET A 158 10.96 5.08 -2.32
C MET A 158 9.62 4.35 -2.16
N THR A 159 8.51 5.09 -2.20
CA THR A 159 7.15 4.50 -2.17
C THR A 159 6.93 3.58 -3.38
N ILE A 160 7.30 4.04 -4.57
CA ILE A 160 7.22 3.24 -5.79
C ILE A 160 8.12 1.99 -5.69
N GLY A 161 9.34 2.14 -5.19
CA GLY A 161 10.27 1.02 -4.97
C GLY A 161 9.70 -0.02 -4.00
N GLY A 162 9.18 0.41 -2.86
CA GLY A 162 8.53 -0.47 -1.88
C GLY A 162 7.31 -1.19 -2.47
N LEU A 163 6.51 -0.50 -3.29
CA LEU A 163 5.37 -1.09 -3.98
C LEU A 163 5.81 -2.17 -4.99
N ILE A 164 6.91 -1.95 -5.73
CA ILE A 164 7.45 -2.95 -6.65
C ILE A 164 7.83 -4.23 -5.90
N PHE A 165 8.52 -4.13 -4.76
CA PHE A 165 8.86 -5.30 -3.94
C PHE A 165 7.61 -6.02 -3.43
N LEU A 166 6.56 -5.29 -3.05
CA LEU A 166 5.28 -5.88 -2.67
C LEU A 166 4.61 -6.62 -3.82
N LEU A 167 4.60 -6.04 -5.02
CA LEU A 167 4.06 -6.70 -6.22
C LEU A 167 4.86 -7.94 -6.58
N LEU A 168 6.19 -7.91 -6.47
CA LEU A 168 7.05 -9.08 -6.67
C LEU A 168 6.78 -10.18 -5.63
N SER A 169 6.48 -9.82 -4.39
CA SER A 169 6.07 -10.80 -3.37
C SER A 169 4.79 -11.53 -3.77
N TYR A 170 3.84 -10.85 -4.40
CA TYR A 170 2.55 -11.46 -4.80
C TYR A 170 2.64 -12.19 -6.16
N LEU A 171 3.28 -11.58 -7.16
CA LEU A 171 3.33 -12.08 -8.55
C LEU A 171 4.54 -12.98 -8.80
N GLY A 172 5.64 -12.82 -8.06
CA GLY A 172 6.94 -13.45 -8.32
C GLY A 172 6.87 -14.97 -8.35
N THR A 173 6.00 -15.58 -7.55
CA THR A 173 5.82 -17.04 -7.53
C THR A 173 5.12 -17.57 -8.77
N LYS A 174 4.25 -16.79 -9.42
CA LYS A 174 3.57 -17.23 -10.67
C LYS A 174 4.43 -17.05 -11.93
N LEU A 175 5.41 -16.14 -11.90
CA LEU A 175 6.25 -15.84 -13.05
C LEU A 175 7.55 -16.66 -13.10
N LEU A 176 7.99 -17.21 -11.96
CA LEU A 176 9.25 -17.96 -11.85
C LEU A 176 9.06 -19.49 -11.93
N ILE A 177 7.83 -19.99 -11.92
CA ILE A 177 7.50 -21.44 -11.88
C ILE A 177 6.90 -21.95 -13.20
N ASN A 178 6.88 -21.12 -14.25
CA ASN A 178 6.53 -21.60 -15.61
C ASN A 178 7.77 -21.89 -16.41
#